data_24cc93670f667e1d51e6cd76072562e9
#
_entry.id   24cc93670f667e1d51e6cd76072562e9
#
_cell.length_a   1.000
_cell.length_b   1.000
_cell.length_c   1.000
_cell.angle_alpha   90.00
_cell.angle_beta   90.00
_cell.angle_gamma   90.00
#
_symmetry.space_group_name_H-M   'P 1'
#
loop_
_entity.id
_entity.type
_entity.pdbx_description
1 polymer ?
#
loop_
_entity_poly.entity_id
_entity_poly.type
_entity_poly.pdbx_seq_one_letter_code
_entity_poly.pdbx_strand_id
1 'polypeptide(L)'
;MEKEILKLIEDSSRILIITHVNPDGDTLGCASALKSFIGKKADILIQINDNFNFPNTYSFLPHINKSKNLSNLENIYDLAIALDVASNDRIINNAKQIFEKTKNTIVIDHHKTNSGFAKLNYIKGGISSTGEVLFDLFEKLNIEITSEMALGLYSAILTDTGCFKYESTTEHTFNVAAKLAKLINTSQVADLCYTNKPKNLILFQNYLVSNAIFCSNDKIAYTLITKEIIEKFNAKDEYTEGICETLRSISGVEIAFVLKETNSGVKVSIRSKEIDATNIAEKFNGGGHKRAAGCTIKEKINTALDLLLKEALALI
;
A
#
# COMPACT_ATOMS: atom_id res chain seq x y z
N MET A 1 -25.54 -10.37 2.23
CA MET A 1 -24.47 -9.41 2.51
C MET A 1 -24.35 -8.38 1.37
N GLU A 2 -24.13 -8.78 0.11
CA GLU A 2 -23.97 -7.82 -1.01
C GLU A 2 -25.17 -6.87 -1.17
N LYS A 3 -26.40 -7.40 -1.16
CA LYS A 3 -27.64 -6.59 -1.20
C LYS A 3 -27.79 -5.66 0.03
N GLU A 4 -27.27 -6.06 1.17
CA GLU A 4 -27.28 -5.25 2.40
C GLU A 4 -26.30 -4.06 2.29
N ILE A 5 -25.12 -4.31 1.71
CA ILE A 5 -24.14 -3.23 1.38
C ILE A 5 -24.80 -2.22 0.45
N LEU A 6 -25.41 -2.69 -0.64
CA LEU A 6 -26.08 -1.80 -1.60
C LEU A 6 -27.19 -0.98 -0.92
N LYS A 7 -28.04 -1.65 -0.13
CA LYS A 7 -29.11 -0.97 0.61
C LYS A 7 -28.57 0.11 1.55
N LEU A 8 -27.50 -0.18 2.32
CA LEU A 8 -26.88 0.82 3.19
C LEU A 8 -26.33 2.02 2.40
N ILE A 9 -25.75 1.76 1.22
CA ILE A 9 -25.29 2.83 0.33
C ILE A 9 -26.48 3.66 -0.19
N GLU A 10 -27.56 3.03 -0.63
CA GLU A 10 -28.76 3.71 -1.16
C GLU A 10 -29.47 4.55 -0.10
N ASP A 11 -29.66 3.99 1.10
CA ASP A 11 -30.38 4.61 2.21
C ASP A 11 -29.58 5.75 2.88
N SER A 12 -28.28 5.84 2.64
CA SER A 12 -27.41 6.84 3.26
C SER A 12 -27.40 8.15 2.48
N SER A 13 -27.48 9.26 3.21
CA SER A 13 -27.42 10.61 2.64
C SER A 13 -26.01 11.14 2.50
N ARG A 14 -25.13 10.79 3.45
CA ARG A 14 -23.72 11.20 3.48
C ARG A 14 -22.81 10.02 3.85
N ILE A 15 -21.90 9.71 2.95
CA ILE A 15 -21.02 8.52 3.03
C ILE A 15 -19.57 8.98 3.12
N LEU A 16 -18.81 8.41 4.05
CA LEU A 16 -17.38 8.58 4.14
C LEU A 16 -16.66 7.32 3.64
N ILE A 17 -15.85 7.46 2.60
CA ILE A 17 -14.94 6.42 2.13
C ILE A 17 -13.58 6.68 2.78
N ILE A 18 -13.03 5.69 3.49
CA ILE A 18 -11.80 5.81 4.26
C ILE A 18 -10.74 4.89 3.67
N THR A 19 -9.58 5.44 3.32
CA THR A 19 -8.38 4.68 2.95
C THR A 19 -7.63 4.22 4.20
N HIS A 20 -6.66 3.30 4.08
CA HIS A 20 -5.72 3.09 5.18
C HIS A 20 -4.71 4.25 5.28
N VAL A 21 -4.00 4.33 6.40
CA VAL A 21 -2.92 5.29 6.62
C VAL A 21 -1.77 5.06 5.63
N ASN A 22 -1.25 6.14 5.03
CA ASN A 22 -0.25 6.11 3.95
C ASN A 22 -0.71 5.25 2.78
N PRO A 23 -1.74 5.70 2.07
CA PRO A 23 -2.46 4.91 1.08
C PRO A 23 -1.58 4.59 -0.14
N ASP A 24 -1.79 3.42 -0.69
CA ASP A 24 -1.19 2.93 -1.93
C ASP A 24 -2.20 2.90 -3.09
N GLY A 25 -1.82 2.24 -4.19
CA GLY A 25 -2.65 2.18 -5.39
C GLY A 25 -3.92 1.35 -5.23
N ASP A 26 -3.93 0.30 -4.36
CA ASP A 26 -5.12 -0.51 -4.15
C ASP A 26 -6.19 0.28 -3.42
N THR A 27 -5.89 0.81 -2.24
CA THR A 27 -6.87 1.58 -1.47
C THR A 27 -7.35 2.84 -2.20
N LEU A 28 -6.45 3.57 -2.93
CA LEU A 28 -6.82 4.77 -3.69
C LEU A 28 -7.65 4.45 -4.94
N GLY A 29 -7.30 3.39 -5.65
CA GLY A 29 -8.07 2.90 -6.80
C GLY A 29 -9.47 2.46 -6.40
N CYS A 30 -9.59 1.72 -5.30
CA CYS A 30 -10.87 1.32 -4.71
C CYS A 30 -11.71 2.52 -4.29
N ALA A 31 -11.10 3.50 -3.60
CA ALA A 31 -11.80 4.71 -3.17
C ALA A 31 -12.32 5.54 -4.36
N SER A 32 -11.49 5.68 -5.41
CA SER A 32 -11.88 6.33 -6.66
C SER A 32 -13.06 5.62 -7.34
N ALA A 33 -12.99 4.29 -7.49
CA ALA A 33 -14.03 3.49 -8.12
C ALA A 33 -15.35 3.53 -7.33
N LEU A 34 -15.29 3.36 -6.01
CA LEU A 34 -16.47 3.39 -5.15
C LEU A 34 -17.11 4.79 -5.14
N LYS A 35 -16.32 5.85 -5.12
CA LYS A 35 -16.81 7.23 -5.22
C LYS A 35 -17.47 7.50 -6.58
N SER A 36 -16.92 6.99 -7.69
CA SER A 36 -17.50 7.11 -9.01
C SER A 36 -18.88 6.42 -9.07
N PHE A 37 -19.05 5.29 -8.39
CA PHE A 37 -20.34 4.61 -8.27
C PHE A 37 -21.33 5.38 -7.39
N ILE A 38 -20.93 5.80 -6.19
CA ILE A 38 -21.84 6.43 -5.21
C ILE A 38 -22.22 7.87 -5.62
N GLY A 39 -21.32 8.57 -6.27
CA GLY A 39 -21.54 9.95 -6.71
C GLY A 39 -21.38 11.00 -5.61
N LYS A 40 -22.18 12.08 -5.69
CA LYS A 40 -22.00 13.30 -4.90
C LYS A 40 -22.14 13.12 -3.39
N LYS A 41 -22.88 12.12 -2.93
CA LYS A 41 -23.13 11.89 -1.48
C LYS A 41 -21.96 11.22 -0.74
N ALA A 42 -20.91 10.81 -1.44
CA ALA A 42 -19.70 10.27 -0.80
C ALA A 42 -18.57 11.29 -0.78
N ASP A 43 -17.78 11.27 0.29
CA ASP A 43 -16.49 11.95 0.40
C ASP A 43 -15.39 10.89 0.57
N ILE A 44 -14.21 11.12 -0.02
CA ILE A 44 -13.02 10.29 0.20
C ILE A 44 -12.16 10.97 1.26
N LEU A 45 -11.81 10.23 2.30
CA LEU A 45 -10.81 10.62 3.28
C LEU A 45 -9.50 9.89 2.99
N ILE A 46 -8.46 10.66 2.68
CA ILE A 46 -7.09 10.14 2.56
C ILE A 46 -6.37 10.41 3.87
N GLN A 47 -5.83 9.34 4.47
CA GLN A 47 -5.11 9.38 5.72
C GLN A 47 -3.60 9.40 5.48
N ILE A 48 -2.94 10.46 5.90
CA ILE A 48 -1.50 10.66 5.73
C ILE A 48 -0.90 10.99 7.09
N ASN A 49 0.17 10.30 7.46
CA ASN A 49 0.99 10.68 8.61
C ASN A 49 1.84 11.92 8.29
N ASP A 50 2.23 12.69 9.30
CA ASP A 50 2.96 13.96 9.18
C ASP A 50 4.24 13.89 8.32
N ASN A 51 4.84 12.72 8.19
CA ASN A 51 6.06 12.48 7.41
C ASN A 51 5.82 11.82 6.04
N PHE A 52 4.57 11.62 5.64
CA PHE A 52 4.24 10.98 4.38
C PHE A 52 3.75 12.03 3.37
N ASN A 53 4.40 12.10 2.23
CA ASN A 53 3.92 12.90 1.11
C ASN A 53 2.93 12.07 0.30
N PHE A 54 1.77 12.64 0.02
CA PHE A 54 0.80 12.01 -0.86
C PHE A 54 1.46 11.66 -2.20
N PRO A 55 1.37 10.39 -2.66
CA PRO A 55 2.00 10.00 -3.91
C PRO A 55 1.27 10.65 -5.08
N ASN A 56 1.89 11.68 -5.68
CA ASN A 56 1.37 12.34 -6.89
C ASN A 56 1.14 11.36 -8.05
N THR A 57 1.75 10.19 -7.98
CA THR A 57 1.59 9.08 -8.92
C THR A 57 0.12 8.72 -9.15
N TYR A 58 -0.74 8.81 -8.13
CA TYR A 58 -2.15 8.44 -8.22
C TYR A 58 -3.10 9.62 -8.42
N SER A 59 -2.57 10.82 -8.67
CA SER A 59 -3.38 12.03 -8.91
C SER A 59 -4.25 11.96 -10.18
N PHE A 60 -3.97 11.03 -11.09
CA PHE A 60 -4.76 10.78 -12.28
C PHE A 60 -6.09 10.05 -12.00
N LEU A 61 -6.21 9.41 -10.85
CA LEU A 61 -7.44 8.72 -10.46
C LEU A 61 -8.58 9.72 -10.22
N PRO A 62 -9.79 9.44 -10.74
CA PRO A 62 -10.96 10.28 -10.52
C PRO A 62 -11.19 10.56 -9.03
N HIS A 63 -11.57 11.78 -8.70
CA HIS A 63 -11.95 12.25 -7.35
C HIS A 63 -10.81 12.33 -6.32
N ILE A 64 -9.64 11.75 -6.56
CA ILE A 64 -8.54 11.71 -5.58
C ILE A 64 -8.02 13.12 -5.25
N ASN A 65 -7.85 13.99 -6.25
CA ASN A 65 -7.41 15.37 -6.02
C ASN A 65 -8.45 16.24 -5.28
N LYS A 66 -9.68 15.75 -5.12
CA LYS A 66 -10.76 16.43 -4.38
C LYS A 66 -11.06 15.74 -3.05
N SER A 67 -10.21 14.82 -2.63
CA SER A 67 -10.36 14.12 -1.36
C SER A 67 -10.23 15.07 -0.17
N LYS A 68 -10.84 14.67 0.93
CA LYS A 68 -10.72 15.37 2.20
C LYS A 68 -9.48 14.90 2.96
N ASN A 69 -8.97 15.78 3.80
CA ASN A 69 -7.98 15.44 4.82
C ASN A 69 -8.63 15.53 6.20
N LEU A 70 -7.91 15.11 7.23
CA LEU A 70 -8.42 15.05 8.60
C LEU A 70 -8.90 16.41 9.14
N SER A 71 -8.33 17.53 8.68
CA SER A 71 -8.70 18.88 9.13
C SER A 71 -10.03 19.39 8.55
N ASN A 72 -10.46 18.81 7.41
CA ASN A 72 -11.67 19.24 6.68
C ASN A 72 -12.84 18.24 6.82
N LEU A 73 -12.74 17.31 7.78
CA LEU A 73 -13.80 16.33 8.04
C LEU A 73 -14.94 16.95 8.88
N GLU A 74 -16.15 16.72 8.41
CA GLU A 74 -17.37 17.06 9.13
C GLU A 74 -17.92 15.80 9.83
N ASN A 75 -18.44 15.94 11.05
CA ASN A 75 -18.99 14.82 11.84
C ASN A 75 -20.46 14.50 11.48
N ILE A 76 -20.75 14.33 10.18
CA ILE A 76 -22.14 14.27 9.68
C ILE A 76 -22.40 13.07 8.75
N TYR A 77 -21.56 12.05 8.82
CA TYR A 77 -21.71 10.86 8.00
C TYR A 77 -22.62 9.83 8.66
N ASP A 78 -23.55 9.25 7.89
CA ASP A 78 -24.45 8.19 8.33
C ASP A 78 -23.98 6.78 7.91
N LEU A 79 -23.02 6.71 6.98
CA LEU A 79 -22.29 5.51 6.60
C LEU A 79 -20.79 5.81 6.43
N ALA A 80 -19.93 4.94 6.98
CA ALA A 80 -18.49 4.96 6.74
C ALA A 80 -18.02 3.62 6.15
N ILE A 81 -17.27 3.68 5.05
CA ILE A 81 -16.76 2.49 4.33
C ILE A 81 -15.24 2.54 4.33
N ALA A 82 -14.60 1.62 5.04
CA ALA A 82 -13.17 1.44 5.01
C ALA A 82 -12.77 0.48 3.89
N LEU A 83 -11.83 0.88 3.04
CA LEU A 83 -11.37 0.13 1.89
C LEU A 83 -9.91 -0.26 2.07
N ASP A 84 -9.62 -1.55 1.92
CA ASP A 84 -8.27 -2.08 1.99
C ASP A 84 -7.60 -1.79 3.34
N VAL A 85 -8.33 -1.97 4.40
CA VAL A 85 -7.92 -1.70 5.78
C VAL A 85 -7.86 -3.01 6.55
N ALA A 86 -6.66 -3.57 6.73
CA ALA A 86 -6.44 -4.87 7.35
C ALA A 86 -6.83 -4.92 8.84
N SER A 87 -6.80 -3.78 9.54
CA SER A 87 -7.18 -3.68 10.96
C SER A 87 -7.60 -2.25 11.32
N ASN A 88 -8.35 -2.12 12.42
CA ASN A 88 -8.82 -0.81 12.91
C ASN A 88 -7.67 0.17 13.24
N ASP A 89 -6.47 -0.34 13.52
CA ASP A 89 -5.30 0.48 13.82
C ASP A 89 -4.70 1.16 12.58
N ARG A 90 -5.12 0.75 11.39
CA ARG A 90 -4.78 1.41 10.12
C ARG A 90 -5.68 2.61 9.83
N ILE A 91 -6.72 2.83 10.65
CA ILE A 91 -7.52 4.07 10.67
C ILE A 91 -7.02 4.90 11.84
N ILE A 92 -6.54 6.12 11.60
CA ILE A 92 -5.83 6.92 12.61
C ILE A 92 -6.60 8.16 13.04
N ASN A 93 -6.27 8.66 14.25
CA ASN A 93 -6.70 9.94 14.77
C ASN A 93 -8.22 10.18 14.69
N ASN A 94 -8.63 11.35 14.22
CA ASN A 94 -10.05 11.74 14.10
C ASN A 94 -10.83 10.84 13.13
N ALA A 95 -10.20 10.23 12.13
CA ALA A 95 -10.84 9.29 11.20
C ALA A 95 -11.39 8.07 11.95
N LYS A 96 -10.59 7.52 12.89
CA LYS A 96 -10.99 6.39 13.73
C LYS A 96 -12.21 6.75 14.60
N GLN A 97 -12.18 7.94 15.23
CA GLN A 97 -13.31 8.40 16.06
C GLN A 97 -14.59 8.59 15.23
N ILE A 98 -14.48 9.13 14.01
CA ILE A 98 -15.62 9.29 13.12
C ILE A 98 -16.15 7.92 12.69
N PHE A 99 -15.27 6.99 12.28
CA PHE A 99 -15.66 5.64 11.90
C PHE A 99 -16.41 4.93 13.02
N GLU A 100 -15.87 4.95 14.25
CA GLU A 100 -16.46 4.29 15.40
C GLU A 100 -17.80 4.90 15.84
N LYS A 101 -17.99 6.23 15.68
CA LYS A 101 -19.22 6.93 16.00
C LYS A 101 -20.27 6.86 14.90
N THR A 102 -19.90 6.51 13.68
CA THR A 102 -20.83 6.43 12.55
C THR A 102 -21.84 5.30 12.75
N LYS A 103 -23.13 5.60 12.50
CA LYS A 103 -24.22 4.65 12.73
C LYS A 103 -24.03 3.33 11.99
N ASN A 104 -23.60 3.38 10.73
CA ASN A 104 -23.34 2.21 9.90
C ASN A 104 -21.89 2.23 9.44
N THR A 105 -21.20 1.08 9.56
CA THR A 105 -19.81 0.95 9.13
C THR A 105 -19.65 -0.31 8.29
N ILE A 106 -18.89 -0.21 7.21
CA ILE A 106 -18.55 -1.32 6.32
C ILE A 106 -17.02 -1.38 6.18
N VAL A 107 -16.46 -2.58 6.16
CA VAL A 107 -15.11 -2.82 5.66
C VAL A 107 -15.18 -3.71 4.42
N ILE A 108 -14.46 -3.33 3.36
CA ILE A 108 -14.26 -4.14 2.15
C ILE A 108 -12.76 -4.35 2.01
N ASP A 109 -12.30 -5.60 2.05
CA ASP A 109 -10.88 -5.91 2.19
C ASP A 109 -10.51 -7.30 1.65
N HIS A 110 -9.23 -7.49 1.28
CA HIS A 110 -8.68 -8.75 0.79
C HIS A 110 -7.65 -9.39 1.72
N HIS A 111 -7.29 -8.74 2.82
CA HIS A 111 -6.28 -9.23 3.74
C HIS A 111 -6.76 -10.47 4.52
N LYS A 112 -5.98 -11.56 4.47
CA LYS A 112 -6.26 -12.81 5.22
C LYS A 112 -6.27 -12.61 6.74
N THR A 113 -5.54 -11.62 7.23
CA THR A 113 -5.40 -11.31 8.65
C THR A 113 -6.53 -10.45 9.20
N ASN A 114 -7.40 -9.92 8.34
CA ASN A 114 -8.52 -9.09 8.78
C ASN A 114 -9.62 -9.96 9.42
N SER A 115 -9.82 -9.79 10.72
CA SER A 115 -10.85 -10.51 11.50
C SER A 115 -12.22 -9.81 11.51
N GLY A 116 -12.32 -8.64 10.87
CA GLY A 116 -13.52 -7.79 10.89
C GLY A 116 -13.54 -6.83 12.09
N PHE A 117 -13.82 -5.55 11.81
CA PHE A 117 -13.91 -4.50 12.83
C PHE A 117 -15.05 -3.51 12.56
N ALA A 118 -15.76 -3.66 11.46
CA ALA A 118 -16.94 -2.88 11.11
C ALA A 118 -18.23 -3.60 11.51
N LYS A 119 -19.37 -2.94 11.43
CA LYS A 119 -20.69 -3.58 11.62
C LYS A 119 -20.99 -4.59 10.52
N LEU A 120 -20.56 -4.28 9.28
CA LEU A 120 -20.66 -5.18 8.13
C LEU A 120 -19.27 -5.39 7.53
N ASN A 121 -18.84 -6.64 7.40
CA ASN A 121 -17.49 -6.99 6.98
C ASN A 121 -17.52 -7.84 5.70
N TYR A 122 -17.12 -7.24 4.57
CA TYR A 122 -17.00 -7.89 3.27
C TYR A 122 -15.53 -8.19 2.98
N ILE A 123 -15.03 -9.23 3.62
CA ILE A 123 -13.62 -9.62 3.57
C ILE A 123 -13.48 -10.89 2.73
N LYS A 124 -12.60 -10.86 1.73
CA LYS A 124 -12.30 -11.98 0.83
C LYS A 124 -10.79 -12.27 0.86
N GLY A 125 -10.33 -12.86 1.95
CA GLY A 125 -8.92 -13.16 2.14
C GLY A 125 -8.34 -14.07 1.06
N GLY A 126 -7.20 -13.66 0.46
CA GLY A 126 -6.48 -14.42 -0.54
C GLY A 126 -6.82 -14.09 -1.99
N ILE A 127 -7.67 -13.14 -2.23
CA ILE A 127 -7.87 -12.49 -3.54
C ILE A 127 -6.72 -11.50 -3.78
N SER A 128 -6.42 -11.19 -5.03
CA SER A 128 -5.22 -10.44 -5.42
C SER A 128 -5.15 -9.02 -4.84
N SER A 129 -6.30 -8.37 -4.70
CA SER A 129 -6.44 -6.98 -4.25
C SER A 129 -7.85 -6.69 -3.77
N THR A 130 -8.03 -5.62 -3.03
CA THR A 130 -9.37 -5.09 -2.69
C THR A 130 -10.09 -4.59 -3.94
N GLY A 131 -9.36 -4.17 -4.98
CA GLY A 131 -9.94 -3.83 -6.29
C GLY A 131 -10.65 -5.00 -6.94
N GLU A 132 -10.11 -6.21 -6.86
CA GLU A 132 -10.75 -7.43 -7.36
C GLU A 132 -11.99 -7.79 -6.51
N VAL A 133 -11.91 -7.65 -5.18
CA VAL A 133 -13.06 -7.85 -4.28
C VAL A 133 -14.21 -6.89 -4.61
N LEU A 134 -13.88 -5.63 -4.86
CA LEU A 134 -14.87 -4.60 -5.17
C LEU A 134 -15.50 -4.80 -6.57
N PHE A 135 -14.70 -5.25 -7.55
CA PHE A 135 -15.20 -5.65 -8.86
C PHE A 135 -16.22 -6.77 -8.74
N ASP A 136 -15.91 -7.85 -8.01
CA ASP A 136 -16.80 -8.98 -7.78
C ASP A 136 -18.10 -8.57 -7.08
N LEU A 137 -18.01 -7.61 -6.13
CA LEU A 137 -19.17 -7.04 -5.48
C LEU A 137 -20.09 -6.35 -6.50
N PHE A 138 -19.54 -5.53 -7.38
CA PHE A 138 -20.30 -4.83 -8.43
C PHE A 138 -20.96 -5.81 -9.41
N GLU A 139 -20.23 -6.86 -9.85
CA GLU A 139 -20.80 -7.89 -10.71
C GLU A 139 -21.97 -8.62 -10.05
N LYS A 140 -21.83 -9.05 -8.79
CA LYS A 140 -22.92 -9.73 -8.05
C LYS A 140 -24.15 -8.88 -7.84
N LEU A 141 -23.97 -7.56 -7.82
CA LEU A 141 -25.05 -6.59 -7.68
C LEU A 141 -25.62 -6.14 -9.06
N ASN A 142 -25.08 -6.66 -10.16
CA ASN A 142 -25.40 -6.25 -11.53
C ASN A 142 -25.21 -4.74 -11.75
N ILE A 143 -24.19 -4.15 -11.12
CA ILE A 143 -23.81 -2.74 -11.30
C ILE A 143 -22.97 -2.64 -12.57
N GLU A 144 -23.39 -1.78 -13.50
CA GLU A 144 -22.60 -1.48 -14.70
C GLU A 144 -21.34 -0.69 -14.35
N ILE A 145 -20.19 -1.21 -14.76
CA ILE A 145 -18.89 -0.58 -14.49
C ILE A 145 -18.61 0.47 -15.55
N THR A 146 -18.51 1.73 -15.11
CA THR A 146 -18.12 2.86 -15.96
C THR A 146 -16.62 2.89 -16.20
N SER A 147 -16.14 3.69 -17.18
CA SER A 147 -14.73 3.89 -17.45
C SER A 147 -13.97 4.49 -16.25
N GLU A 148 -14.60 5.38 -15.47
CA GLU A 148 -14.00 5.94 -14.25
C GLU A 148 -13.83 4.86 -13.16
N MET A 149 -14.85 4.01 -12.97
CA MET A 149 -14.76 2.88 -12.04
C MET A 149 -13.69 1.89 -12.50
N ALA A 150 -13.66 1.56 -13.80
CA ALA A 150 -12.67 0.66 -14.38
C ALA A 150 -11.23 1.17 -14.21
N LEU A 151 -11.02 2.47 -14.37
CA LEU A 151 -9.70 3.10 -14.14
C LEU A 151 -9.21 2.89 -12.70
N GLY A 152 -10.09 3.11 -11.70
CA GLY A 152 -9.77 2.88 -10.29
C GLY A 152 -9.49 1.41 -9.98
N LEU A 153 -10.41 0.51 -10.38
CA LEU A 153 -10.31 -0.94 -10.13
C LEU A 153 -9.08 -1.56 -10.81
N TYR A 154 -8.79 -1.19 -12.05
CA TYR A 154 -7.62 -1.70 -12.75
C TYR A 154 -6.32 -1.20 -12.12
N SER A 155 -6.26 0.07 -11.69
CA SER A 155 -5.09 0.61 -10.99
C SER A 155 -4.85 -0.11 -9.66
N ALA A 156 -5.91 -0.41 -8.91
CA ALA A 156 -5.86 -1.19 -7.69
C ALA A 156 -5.25 -2.58 -7.91
N ILE A 157 -5.81 -3.34 -8.85
CA ILE A 157 -5.32 -4.69 -9.20
C ILE A 157 -3.88 -4.63 -9.72
N LEU A 158 -3.57 -3.69 -10.63
CA LEU A 158 -2.25 -3.56 -11.24
C LEU A 158 -1.16 -3.31 -10.20
N THR A 159 -1.42 -2.46 -9.21
CA THR A 159 -0.43 -2.10 -8.20
C THR A 159 -0.24 -3.20 -7.18
N ASP A 160 -1.30 -3.82 -6.67
CA ASP A 160 -1.22 -4.83 -5.63
C ASP A 160 -0.72 -6.20 -6.13
N THR A 161 -0.86 -6.46 -7.44
CA THR A 161 -0.25 -7.61 -8.11
C THR A 161 1.18 -7.36 -8.59
N GLY A 162 1.74 -6.18 -8.33
CA GLY A 162 3.06 -5.81 -8.85
C GLY A 162 3.14 -5.92 -10.37
N CYS A 163 2.13 -5.42 -11.08
CA CYS A 163 2.00 -5.57 -12.53
C CYS A 163 1.84 -7.06 -12.94
N PHE A 164 0.95 -7.79 -12.26
CA PHE A 164 0.64 -9.21 -12.48
C PHE A 164 1.81 -10.18 -12.28
N LYS A 165 2.82 -9.80 -11.47
CA LYS A 165 4.02 -10.62 -11.22
C LYS A 165 3.95 -11.41 -9.91
N TYR A 166 3.11 -10.99 -8.96
CA TYR A 166 3.07 -11.60 -7.64
C TYR A 166 2.24 -12.88 -7.65
N GLU A 167 2.51 -13.74 -6.67
CA GLU A 167 1.84 -15.04 -6.48
C GLU A 167 0.33 -14.92 -6.25
N SER A 168 -0.13 -13.74 -5.79
CA SER A 168 -1.55 -13.44 -5.64
C SER A 168 -2.31 -13.31 -6.97
N THR A 169 -1.61 -13.19 -8.10
CA THR A 169 -2.21 -13.12 -9.44
C THR A 169 -2.75 -14.48 -9.86
N THR A 170 -4.04 -14.55 -10.12
CA THR A 170 -4.75 -15.79 -10.49
C THR A 170 -5.41 -15.68 -11.87
N GLU A 171 -5.97 -16.79 -12.37
CA GLU A 171 -6.84 -16.77 -13.56
C GLU A 171 -7.99 -15.77 -13.41
N HIS A 172 -8.61 -15.72 -12.22
CA HIS A 172 -9.70 -14.78 -11.94
C HIS A 172 -9.23 -13.33 -12.05
N THR A 173 -8.05 -13.01 -11.50
CA THR A 173 -7.42 -11.68 -11.63
C THR A 173 -7.28 -11.25 -13.09
N PHE A 174 -6.79 -12.15 -13.96
CA PHE A 174 -6.70 -11.87 -15.40
C PHE A 174 -8.07 -11.71 -16.06
N ASN A 175 -9.08 -12.50 -15.68
CA ASN A 175 -10.44 -12.38 -16.20
C ASN A 175 -11.06 -11.02 -15.83
N VAL A 176 -10.88 -10.57 -14.59
CA VAL A 176 -11.30 -9.23 -14.14
C VAL A 176 -10.57 -8.15 -14.93
N ALA A 177 -9.24 -8.23 -15.01
CA ALA A 177 -8.43 -7.29 -15.77
C ALA A 177 -8.84 -7.20 -17.24
N ALA A 178 -9.16 -8.34 -17.88
CA ALA A 178 -9.63 -8.39 -19.27
C ALA A 178 -10.98 -7.68 -19.46
N LYS A 179 -11.90 -7.78 -18.49
CA LYS A 179 -13.18 -7.06 -18.53
C LYS A 179 -12.96 -5.55 -18.39
N LEU A 180 -12.12 -5.13 -17.45
CA LEU A 180 -11.77 -3.72 -17.23
C LEU A 180 -11.03 -3.10 -18.43
N ALA A 181 -10.14 -3.86 -19.07
CA ALA A 181 -9.39 -3.44 -20.25
C ALA A 181 -10.25 -3.04 -21.46
N LYS A 182 -11.51 -3.48 -21.53
CA LYS A 182 -12.45 -3.03 -22.55
C LYS A 182 -12.90 -1.58 -22.39
N LEU A 183 -12.75 -1.01 -21.18
CA LEU A 183 -13.28 0.30 -20.80
C LEU A 183 -12.20 1.38 -20.67
N ILE A 184 -10.90 0.98 -20.65
CA ILE A 184 -9.77 1.86 -20.40
C ILE A 184 -8.58 1.56 -21.32
N ASN A 185 -7.62 2.46 -21.38
CA ASN A 185 -6.31 2.21 -22.00
C ASN A 185 -5.34 1.68 -20.93
N THR A 186 -5.13 0.37 -20.90
CA THR A 186 -4.28 -0.31 -19.90
C THR A 186 -2.81 0.11 -19.95
N SER A 187 -2.27 0.37 -21.15
CA SER A 187 -0.90 0.87 -21.30
C SER A 187 -0.73 2.24 -20.65
N GLN A 188 -1.68 3.14 -20.89
CA GLN A 188 -1.66 4.47 -20.27
C GLN A 188 -1.74 4.40 -18.73
N VAL A 189 -2.55 3.49 -18.18
CA VAL A 189 -2.64 3.29 -16.72
C VAL A 189 -1.30 2.77 -16.17
N ALA A 190 -0.69 1.78 -16.84
CA ALA A 190 0.61 1.27 -16.44
C ALA A 190 1.70 2.37 -16.48
N ASP A 191 1.70 3.21 -17.51
CA ASP A 191 2.61 4.34 -17.62
C ASP A 191 2.42 5.34 -16.47
N LEU A 192 1.20 5.68 -16.13
CA LEU A 192 0.89 6.59 -15.03
C LEU A 192 1.32 6.02 -13.67
N CYS A 193 1.16 4.71 -13.45
CA CYS A 193 1.56 4.07 -12.21
C CYS A 193 3.08 3.85 -12.07
N TYR A 194 3.81 3.58 -13.18
CA TYR A 194 5.17 3.04 -13.09
C TYR A 194 6.25 3.82 -13.83
N THR A 195 5.91 4.64 -14.86
CA THR A 195 6.92 5.23 -15.74
C THR A 195 7.15 6.72 -15.55
N ASN A 196 6.22 7.47 -15.00
CA ASN A 196 6.38 8.93 -14.81
C ASN A 196 7.14 9.26 -13.51
N LYS A 197 8.37 8.75 -13.38
CA LYS A 197 9.19 8.92 -12.19
C LYS A 197 10.05 10.18 -12.26
N PRO A 198 10.17 10.97 -11.17
CA PRO A 198 11.07 12.10 -11.12
C PRO A 198 12.53 11.70 -11.40
N LYS A 199 13.28 12.54 -12.15
CA LYS A 199 14.69 12.27 -12.48
C LYS A 199 15.54 12.01 -11.23
N ASN A 200 15.37 12.81 -10.19
CA ASN A 200 16.13 12.67 -8.95
C ASN A 200 15.81 11.37 -8.19
N LEU A 201 14.57 10.86 -8.28
CA LEU A 201 14.23 9.52 -7.76
C LEU A 201 15.05 8.44 -8.46
N ILE A 202 15.07 8.45 -9.80
CA ILE A 202 15.83 7.45 -10.58
C ILE A 202 17.33 7.53 -10.26
N LEU A 203 17.88 8.75 -10.21
CA LEU A 203 19.30 8.93 -9.89
C LEU A 203 19.63 8.49 -8.46
N PHE A 204 18.76 8.74 -7.48
CA PHE A 204 18.91 8.30 -6.10
C PHE A 204 18.87 6.78 -5.97
N GLN A 205 17.86 6.13 -6.55
CA GLN A 205 17.74 4.68 -6.52
C GLN A 205 18.91 3.98 -7.21
N ASN A 206 19.32 4.47 -8.39
CA ASN A 206 20.47 3.92 -9.09
C ASN A 206 21.76 4.09 -8.28
N TYR A 207 21.97 5.23 -7.63
CA TYR A 207 23.11 5.46 -6.76
C TYR A 207 23.15 4.42 -5.63
N LEU A 208 22.01 4.18 -4.96
CA LEU A 208 21.94 3.24 -3.84
C LEU A 208 22.18 1.79 -4.27
N VAL A 209 21.63 1.38 -5.41
CA VAL A 209 21.83 0.03 -5.95
C VAL A 209 23.26 -0.15 -6.44
N SER A 210 23.84 0.84 -7.12
CA SER A 210 25.23 0.76 -7.62
C SER A 210 26.27 0.80 -6.51
N ASN A 211 25.93 1.35 -5.34
CA ASN A 211 26.79 1.37 -4.16
C ASN A 211 26.36 0.34 -3.10
N ALA A 212 25.54 -0.63 -3.48
CA ALA A 212 25.19 -1.72 -2.58
C ALA A 212 26.40 -2.60 -2.29
N ILE A 213 26.49 -3.07 -1.06
CA ILE A 213 27.55 -3.92 -0.58
C ILE A 213 27.03 -5.34 -0.45
N PHE A 214 27.84 -6.30 -0.90
CA PHE A 214 27.53 -7.71 -0.87
C PHE A 214 28.48 -8.44 0.09
N CYS A 215 27.98 -9.40 0.85
CA CYS A 215 28.77 -10.21 1.77
C CYS A 215 28.19 -11.63 1.88
N SER A 216 28.91 -12.50 2.60
CA SER A 216 28.53 -13.93 2.75
C SER A 216 28.34 -14.65 1.39
N ASN A 217 29.34 -14.58 0.50
CA ASN A 217 29.26 -15.11 -0.88
C ASN A 217 28.04 -14.58 -1.64
N ASP A 218 27.82 -13.26 -1.56
CA ASP A 218 26.72 -12.51 -2.17
C ASP A 218 25.30 -12.91 -1.71
N LYS A 219 25.19 -13.68 -0.64
CA LYS A 219 23.88 -14.03 -0.07
C LYS A 219 23.21 -12.89 0.67
N ILE A 220 23.99 -11.90 1.16
CA ILE A 220 23.47 -10.69 1.80
C ILE A 220 23.85 -9.49 0.94
N ALA A 221 22.85 -8.65 0.64
CA ALA A 221 23.04 -7.35 0.00
C ALA A 221 22.50 -6.24 0.89
N TYR A 222 23.21 -5.11 1.00
CA TYR A 222 22.70 -3.97 1.74
C TYR A 222 23.13 -2.63 1.15
N THR A 223 22.38 -1.59 1.45
CA THR A 223 22.73 -0.21 1.12
C THR A 223 22.39 0.72 2.29
N LEU A 224 23.19 1.78 2.43
CA LEU A 224 23.08 2.76 3.50
C LEU A 224 22.55 4.08 2.95
N ILE A 225 21.57 4.66 3.61
CA ILE A 225 20.98 5.96 3.29
C ILE A 225 21.28 6.91 4.43
N THR A 226 22.35 7.70 4.27
CA THR A 226 22.71 8.74 5.21
C THR A 226 21.99 10.05 4.90
N LYS A 227 22.00 10.99 5.85
CA LYS A 227 21.42 12.34 5.63
C LYS A 227 22.08 13.06 4.46
N GLU A 228 23.42 12.90 4.29
CA GLU A 228 24.14 13.52 3.16
C GLU A 228 23.67 12.97 1.80
N ILE A 229 23.38 11.66 1.72
CA ILE A 229 22.85 11.06 0.49
C ILE A 229 21.44 11.60 0.18
N ILE A 230 20.60 11.75 1.20
CA ILE A 230 19.25 12.34 1.05
C ILE A 230 19.37 13.78 0.51
N GLU A 231 20.24 14.60 1.10
CA GLU A 231 20.46 15.99 0.69
C GLU A 231 21.04 16.07 -0.73
N LYS A 232 22.06 15.24 -1.02
CA LYS A 232 22.73 15.20 -2.36
C LYS A 232 21.73 15.00 -3.51
N PHE A 233 20.71 14.16 -3.31
CA PHE A 233 19.73 13.87 -4.35
C PHE A 233 18.41 14.63 -4.17
N ASN A 234 18.30 15.49 -3.15
CA ASN A 234 17.02 16.08 -2.73
C ASN A 234 15.93 15.00 -2.68
N ALA A 235 16.28 13.87 -2.03
CA ALA A 235 15.45 12.68 -2.01
C ALA A 235 14.33 12.82 -0.98
N LYS A 236 13.13 12.42 -1.38
CA LYS A 236 12.00 12.30 -0.48
C LYS A 236 11.96 10.91 0.15
N ASP A 237 11.21 10.77 1.24
CA ASP A 237 11.07 9.50 1.96
C ASP A 237 10.55 8.37 1.06
N GLU A 238 9.58 8.67 0.20
CA GLU A 238 9.00 7.74 -0.77
C GLU A 238 10.00 7.19 -1.80
N TYR A 239 11.13 7.86 -2.01
CA TYR A 239 12.15 7.41 -2.98
C TYR A 239 12.89 6.15 -2.53
N THR A 240 12.76 5.77 -1.26
CA THR A 240 13.37 4.54 -0.73
C THR A 240 12.57 3.27 -1.05
N GLU A 241 11.35 3.42 -1.54
CA GLU A 241 10.50 2.28 -1.91
C GLU A 241 11.08 1.49 -3.09
N GLY A 242 10.95 0.17 -3.03
CA GLY A 242 11.42 -0.75 -4.08
C GLY A 242 12.93 -1.04 -4.10
N ILE A 243 13.77 -0.31 -3.34
CA ILE A 243 15.22 -0.53 -3.32
C ILE A 243 15.55 -1.89 -2.72
N CYS A 244 14.94 -2.23 -1.59
CA CYS A 244 15.19 -3.49 -0.90
C CYS A 244 14.75 -4.69 -1.76
N GLU A 245 13.64 -4.57 -2.45
CA GLU A 245 13.15 -5.54 -3.45
C GLU A 245 14.11 -5.69 -4.62
N THR A 246 14.65 -4.57 -5.11
CA THR A 246 15.64 -4.57 -6.19
C THR A 246 16.90 -5.32 -5.77
N LEU A 247 17.45 -5.06 -4.58
CA LEU A 247 18.60 -5.78 -4.05
C LEU A 247 18.30 -7.28 -3.88
N ARG A 248 17.15 -7.64 -3.30
CA ARG A 248 16.73 -9.03 -3.16
C ARG A 248 16.59 -9.75 -4.52
N SER A 249 16.22 -9.03 -5.58
CA SER A 249 16.02 -9.61 -6.91
C SER A 249 17.33 -10.08 -7.57
N ILE A 250 18.48 -9.64 -7.05
CA ILE A 250 19.80 -10.03 -7.58
C ILE A 250 19.99 -11.54 -7.36
N SER A 251 20.52 -12.21 -8.39
CA SER A 251 20.81 -13.65 -8.32
C SER A 251 21.80 -13.94 -7.19
N GLY A 252 21.54 -14.97 -6.39
CA GLY A 252 22.38 -15.36 -5.24
C GLY A 252 22.01 -14.65 -3.92
N VAL A 253 21.37 -13.48 -3.96
CA VAL A 253 20.96 -12.75 -2.75
C VAL A 253 19.78 -13.45 -2.09
N GLU A 254 19.93 -13.80 -0.81
CA GLU A 254 18.89 -14.41 0.04
C GLU A 254 18.23 -13.37 0.96
N ILE A 255 19.03 -12.41 1.47
CA ILE A 255 18.53 -11.33 2.33
C ILE A 255 19.05 -9.98 1.81
N ALA A 256 18.17 -9.00 1.76
CA ALA A 256 18.52 -7.62 1.44
C ALA A 256 18.13 -6.68 2.59
N PHE A 257 18.98 -5.68 2.85
CA PHE A 257 18.74 -4.61 3.81
C PHE A 257 18.83 -3.24 3.17
N VAL A 258 17.95 -2.34 3.59
CA VAL A 258 18.08 -0.90 3.39
C VAL A 258 18.09 -0.25 4.77
N LEU A 259 19.19 0.39 5.13
CA LEU A 259 19.35 1.11 6.39
C LEU A 259 19.27 2.60 6.13
N LYS A 260 18.35 3.29 6.77
CA LYS A 260 18.14 4.73 6.61
C LYS A 260 18.30 5.46 7.93
N GLU A 261 19.17 6.45 7.98
CA GLU A 261 19.28 7.36 9.11
C GLU A 261 18.02 8.20 9.28
N THR A 262 17.52 8.25 10.52
CA THR A 262 16.41 9.11 10.92
C THR A 262 16.77 9.86 12.21
N ASN A 263 15.92 10.77 12.63
CA ASN A 263 16.12 11.48 13.91
C ASN A 263 15.93 10.55 15.13
N SER A 264 15.22 9.44 14.98
CA SER A 264 14.92 8.48 16.06
C SER A 264 15.84 7.25 16.07
N GLY A 265 16.82 7.18 15.16
CA GLY A 265 17.71 6.03 14.97
C GLY A 265 17.79 5.61 13.50
N VAL A 266 18.07 4.35 13.25
CA VAL A 266 18.19 3.78 11.91
C VAL A 266 16.95 2.95 11.59
N LYS A 267 16.17 3.38 10.60
CA LYS A 267 15.06 2.60 10.05
C LYS A 267 15.64 1.54 9.12
N VAL A 268 15.23 0.30 9.31
CA VAL A 268 15.71 -0.86 8.54
C VAL A 268 14.53 -1.47 7.80
N SER A 269 14.69 -1.64 6.51
CA SER A 269 13.81 -2.47 5.68
C SER A 269 14.52 -3.78 5.36
N ILE A 270 13.84 -4.91 5.50
CA ILE A 270 14.35 -6.26 5.30
C ILE A 270 13.50 -6.96 4.24
N ARG A 271 14.14 -7.59 3.27
CA ARG A 271 13.50 -8.48 2.30
C ARG A 271 14.30 -9.76 2.19
N SER A 272 13.62 -10.89 2.07
CA SER A 272 14.26 -12.21 1.94
C SER A 272 13.59 -13.05 0.87
N LYS A 273 14.23 -14.13 0.46
CA LYS A 273 13.65 -15.17 -0.41
C LYS A 273 13.05 -16.29 0.42
N GLU A 274 13.87 -17.14 0.99
CA GLU A 274 13.39 -18.30 1.76
C GLU A 274 13.48 -18.09 3.28
N ILE A 275 14.42 -17.28 3.74
CA ILE A 275 14.62 -16.98 5.17
C ILE A 275 13.46 -16.12 5.69
N ASP A 276 13.02 -16.41 6.91
CA ASP A 276 12.00 -15.60 7.55
C ASP A 276 12.59 -14.28 8.07
N ALA A 277 12.24 -13.17 7.40
CA ALA A 277 12.73 -11.84 7.72
C ALA A 277 12.28 -11.35 9.11
N THR A 278 11.18 -11.91 9.65
CA THR A 278 10.69 -11.54 10.99
C THR A 278 11.63 -11.97 12.08
N ASN A 279 12.36 -13.09 11.91
CA ASN A 279 13.34 -13.58 12.86
C ASN A 279 14.47 -12.55 13.16
N ILE A 280 14.77 -11.70 12.15
CA ILE A 280 15.75 -10.60 12.32
C ILE A 280 15.05 -9.37 12.92
N ALA A 281 13.91 -8.97 12.36
CA ALA A 281 13.23 -7.74 12.77
C ALA A 281 12.79 -7.79 14.24
N GLU A 282 12.29 -8.92 14.74
CA GLU A 282 11.84 -9.10 16.12
C GLU A 282 12.96 -8.94 17.16
N LYS A 283 14.22 -9.25 16.81
CA LYS A 283 15.38 -8.98 17.67
C LYS A 283 15.55 -7.50 18.01
N PHE A 284 15.00 -6.63 17.18
CA PHE A 284 15.05 -5.17 17.31
C PHE A 284 13.67 -4.57 17.55
N ASN A 285 12.72 -5.33 18.14
CA ASN A 285 11.34 -4.93 18.40
C ASN A 285 10.60 -4.45 17.14
N GLY A 286 10.97 -5.00 16.00
CA GLY A 286 10.28 -4.82 14.72
C GLY A 286 9.30 -5.92 14.42
N GLY A 287 8.88 -6.03 13.16
CA GLY A 287 7.93 -7.04 12.71
C GLY A 287 7.69 -6.97 11.22
N GLY A 288 6.72 -7.74 10.76
CA GLY A 288 6.32 -7.79 9.36
C GLY A 288 5.82 -9.16 8.94
N HIS A 289 6.12 -9.54 7.72
CA HIS A 289 5.81 -10.83 7.13
C HIS A 289 7.08 -11.63 6.86
N LYS A 290 6.94 -12.93 6.64
CA LYS A 290 8.04 -13.86 6.36
C LYS A 290 9.08 -13.30 5.38
N ARG A 291 8.66 -12.66 4.27
CA ARG A 291 9.55 -12.15 3.21
C ARG A 291 9.76 -10.64 3.24
N ALA A 292 9.11 -9.91 4.15
CA ALA A 292 9.13 -8.46 4.21
C ALA A 292 8.91 -7.97 5.65
N ALA A 293 9.97 -7.54 6.30
CA ALA A 293 9.94 -7.06 7.67
C ALA A 293 10.69 -5.73 7.81
N GLY A 294 10.57 -5.09 8.95
CA GLY A 294 11.29 -3.86 9.26
C GLY A 294 11.40 -3.63 10.75
N CYS A 295 12.41 -2.84 11.14
CA CYS A 295 12.63 -2.42 12.52
C CYS A 295 13.25 -1.03 12.58
N THR A 296 13.37 -0.49 13.79
CA THR A 296 14.15 0.74 14.05
C THR A 296 15.17 0.46 15.13
N ILE A 297 16.45 0.67 14.82
CA ILE A 297 17.56 0.46 15.74
C ILE A 297 18.06 1.82 16.24
N LYS A 298 18.03 2.04 17.57
CA LYS A 298 18.41 3.31 18.20
C LYS A 298 19.94 3.42 18.37
N GLU A 299 20.65 3.29 17.25
CA GLU A 299 22.12 3.31 17.18
C GLU A 299 22.58 4.14 15.98
N LYS A 300 23.90 4.38 15.86
CA LYS A 300 24.51 4.92 14.64
C LYS A 300 24.43 3.88 13.52
N ILE A 301 24.40 4.34 12.27
CA ILE A 301 24.15 3.47 11.11
C ILE A 301 25.14 2.29 11.00
N ASN A 302 26.43 2.51 11.29
CA ASN A 302 27.43 1.43 11.24
C ASN A 302 27.22 0.40 12.36
N THR A 303 26.92 0.83 13.58
CA THR A 303 26.60 -0.07 14.70
C THR A 303 25.32 -0.86 14.43
N ALA A 304 24.29 -0.21 13.87
CA ALA A 304 23.06 -0.87 13.48
C ALA A 304 23.29 -1.93 12.38
N LEU A 305 24.18 -1.62 11.43
CA LEU A 305 24.60 -2.57 10.39
C LEU A 305 25.30 -3.80 10.98
N ASP A 306 26.27 -3.59 11.88
CA ASP A 306 27.01 -4.70 12.51
C ASP A 306 26.06 -5.64 13.28
N LEU A 307 25.11 -5.06 14.01
CA LEU A 307 24.09 -5.84 14.73
C LEU A 307 23.20 -6.65 13.77
N LEU A 308 22.76 -6.05 12.67
CA LEU A 308 21.94 -6.73 11.66
C LEU A 308 22.70 -7.85 10.96
N LEU A 309 23.94 -7.59 10.56
CA LEU A 309 24.77 -8.59 9.89
C LEU A 309 25.03 -9.79 10.80
N LYS A 310 25.24 -9.57 12.10
CA LYS A 310 25.40 -10.66 13.08
C LYS A 310 24.18 -11.59 13.11
N GLU A 311 22.98 -11.01 13.16
CA GLU A 311 21.74 -11.80 13.18
C GLU A 311 21.48 -12.50 11.82
N ALA A 312 21.78 -11.83 10.70
CA ALA A 312 21.58 -12.40 9.37
C ALA A 312 22.56 -13.56 9.09
N LEU A 313 23.83 -13.42 9.49
CA LEU A 313 24.86 -14.46 9.31
C LEU A 313 24.54 -15.74 10.10
N ALA A 314 23.79 -15.64 11.18
CA ALA A 314 23.34 -16.81 11.94
C ALA A 314 22.24 -17.62 11.24
N LEU A 315 21.62 -17.07 10.17
CA LEU A 315 20.51 -17.69 9.43
C LEU A 315 20.91 -18.18 8.03
N ILE A 316 22.12 -17.86 7.55
CA ILE A 316 22.66 -18.21 6.22
C ILE A 316 23.71 -19.31 6.34
#